data_331e0354966dd1cda63cfb8eee292d9b
#
_entry.id   331e0354966dd1cda63cfb8eee292d9b
#
_cell.length_a   1.000
_cell.length_b   1.000
_cell.length_c   1.000
_cell.angle_alpha   90.00
_cell.angle_beta   90.00
_cell.angle_gamma   90.00
#
_symmetry.space_group_name_H-M   'P 1'
#
loop_
_entity.id
_entity.type
_entity.pdbx_description
1 polymer ?
#
loop_
_entity_poly.entity_id
_entity_poly.type
_entity_poly.pdbx_seq_one_letter_code
_entity_poly.pdbx_strand_id
1 'polypeptide(L)'
;MNTTDTKQNESFVAKLNRWKDDRGALANFRCALRSQPALRRRAWPLLAQLTSLESASLVIYETVAGLWAADPENHRAGSGNFGVTCCKLRGDHESFDLRFRRLLACDDREELCERLVPISLAARAKGIAVDYDALFRDLQFYAGEGRDRVRTRWAQAYWGTATEEEVTGDKTANAPIL
;
A
#
# COMPACT_ATOMS: atom_id res chain seq x y z
N MET A 1 -3.20 -23.24 31.26
CA MET A 1 -3.07 -21.80 31.06
C MET A 1 -2.30 -21.61 29.77
N ASN A 2 -3.04 -21.35 28.67
CA ASN A 2 -2.48 -21.28 27.30
C ASN A 2 -2.12 -19.84 26.97
N THR A 3 -0.83 -19.55 26.89
CA THR A 3 -0.25 -18.28 26.44
C THR A 3 0.38 -18.43 25.04
N THR A 4 -0.37 -18.99 24.07
CA THR A 4 0.23 -19.29 22.76
C THR A 4 -0.55 -18.71 21.56
N ASP A 5 -1.45 -17.75 21.74
CA ASP A 5 -2.33 -17.37 20.62
C ASP A 5 -2.39 -15.85 20.26
N THR A 6 -1.39 -15.06 20.64
CA THR A 6 -1.40 -13.63 20.33
C THR A 6 -0.43 -13.23 19.20
N LYS A 7 0.20 -14.19 18.49
CA LYS A 7 1.24 -13.91 17.49
C LYS A 7 0.76 -13.90 16.03
N GLN A 8 -0.54 -14.05 15.73
CA GLN A 8 -0.98 -14.37 14.37
C GLN A 8 -1.67 -13.25 13.57
N ASN A 9 -1.74 -12.01 14.04
CA ASN A 9 -2.42 -10.98 13.24
C ASN A 9 -1.75 -9.60 13.21
N GLU A 10 -0.42 -9.57 13.35
CA GLU A 10 0.30 -8.32 13.19
C GLU A 10 0.39 -7.95 11.72
N SER A 11 -0.02 -6.70 11.36
CA SER A 11 0.05 -6.21 9.99
C SER A 11 1.49 -6.13 9.49
N PHE A 12 1.68 -6.07 8.17
CA PHE A 12 3.02 -5.98 7.60
C PHE A 12 3.75 -4.70 8.06
N VAL A 13 3.05 -3.57 8.06
CA VAL A 13 3.63 -2.30 8.52
C VAL A 13 3.93 -2.34 10.02
N ALA A 14 3.09 -2.98 10.82
CA ALA A 14 3.37 -3.16 12.24
C ALA A 14 4.69 -3.91 12.46
N LYS A 15 4.97 -4.92 11.64
CA LYS A 15 6.27 -5.62 11.66
C LYS A 15 7.44 -4.74 11.25
N LEU A 16 7.24 -3.80 10.32
CA LEU A 16 8.27 -2.85 9.90
C LEU A 16 8.56 -1.80 10.97
N ASN A 17 7.57 -1.42 11.78
CA ASN A 17 7.69 -0.35 12.77
C ASN A 17 8.79 -0.58 13.81
N ARG A 18 9.23 -1.83 14.03
CA ARG A 18 10.39 -2.13 14.89
C ARG A 18 11.69 -1.48 14.41
N TRP A 19 11.77 -1.07 13.14
CA TRP A 19 12.93 -0.38 12.57
C TRP A 19 12.67 1.10 12.28
N LYS A 20 11.55 1.67 12.75
CA LYS A 20 11.16 3.04 12.43
C LYS A 20 12.21 4.07 12.83
N ASP A 21 12.88 3.84 13.97
CA ASP A 21 13.90 4.73 14.50
C ASP A 21 15.34 4.32 14.13
N ASP A 22 15.51 3.20 13.42
CA ASP A 22 16.80 2.72 12.94
C ASP A 22 17.10 3.28 11.55
N ARG A 23 17.91 4.34 11.50
CA ARG A 23 18.33 5.00 10.26
C ARG A 23 19.08 4.07 9.30
N GLY A 24 19.86 3.12 9.84
CA GLY A 24 20.60 2.14 9.05
C GLY A 24 19.64 1.13 8.37
N ALA A 25 18.69 0.61 9.14
CA ALA A 25 17.65 -0.27 8.62
C ALA A 25 16.80 0.43 7.56
N LEU A 26 16.34 1.66 7.82
CA LEU A 26 15.59 2.45 6.84
C LEU A 26 16.38 2.70 5.55
N ALA A 27 17.69 2.99 5.66
CA ALA A 27 18.54 3.15 4.49
C ALA A 27 18.66 1.86 3.67
N ASN A 28 18.78 0.71 4.35
CA ASN A 28 18.85 -0.60 3.70
C ASN A 28 17.53 -0.96 3.02
N PHE A 29 16.38 -0.75 3.66
CA PHE A 29 15.07 -0.97 3.01
C PHE A 29 14.88 -0.09 1.77
N ARG A 30 15.28 1.19 1.81
CA ARG A 30 15.23 2.07 0.63
C ARG A 30 16.07 1.58 -0.54
N CYS A 31 17.15 0.84 -0.26
CA CYS A 31 17.96 0.23 -1.30
C CYS A 31 17.19 -0.84 -2.10
N ALA A 32 16.13 -1.45 -1.53
CA ALA A 32 15.27 -2.39 -2.23
C ALA A 32 14.56 -1.79 -3.46
N LEU A 33 14.39 -0.46 -3.50
CA LEU A 33 13.77 0.24 -4.64
C LEU A 33 14.76 0.53 -5.78
N ARG A 34 16.03 0.14 -5.64
CA ARG A 34 17.04 0.39 -6.68
C ARG A 34 16.99 -0.65 -7.78
N SER A 35 17.23 -0.25 -9.03
CA SER A 35 17.32 -1.16 -10.15
C SER A 35 18.55 -2.07 -10.11
N GLN A 36 19.63 -1.65 -9.42
CA GLN A 36 20.88 -2.39 -9.31
C GLN A 36 20.74 -3.54 -8.29
N PRO A 37 20.90 -4.83 -8.72
CA PRO A 37 20.71 -5.98 -7.83
C PRO A 37 21.60 -5.96 -6.58
N ALA A 38 22.84 -5.51 -6.72
CA ALA A 38 23.78 -5.43 -5.58
C ALA A 38 23.29 -4.47 -4.48
N LEU A 39 22.64 -3.36 -4.86
CA LEU A 39 22.05 -2.42 -3.90
C LEU A 39 20.78 -2.98 -3.29
N ARG A 40 19.91 -3.62 -4.08
CA ARG A 40 18.68 -4.25 -3.57
C ARG A 40 18.96 -5.26 -2.47
N ARG A 41 20.01 -6.08 -2.64
CA ARG A 41 20.43 -7.10 -1.64
C ARG A 41 20.78 -6.52 -0.27
N ARG A 42 21.05 -5.22 -0.14
CA ARG A 42 21.27 -4.60 1.17
C ARG A 42 20.06 -4.68 2.10
N ALA A 43 18.85 -4.81 1.56
CA ALA A 43 17.64 -5.03 2.33
C ALA A 43 17.47 -6.49 2.80
N TRP A 44 18.12 -7.46 2.18
CA TRP A 44 17.90 -8.88 2.42
C TRP A 44 18.10 -9.34 3.88
N PRO A 45 19.11 -8.88 4.64
CA PRO A 45 19.25 -9.26 6.04
C PRO A 45 18.06 -8.89 6.92
N LEU A 46 17.32 -7.83 6.53
CA LEU A 46 16.10 -7.40 7.21
C LEU A 46 14.89 -8.14 6.67
N LEU A 47 14.79 -8.30 5.36
CA LEU A 47 13.68 -8.99 4.70
C LEU A 47 13.63 -10.48 5.05
N ALA A 48 14.77 -11.14 5.23
CA ALA A 48 14.83 -12.54 5.66
C ALA A 48 14.17 -12.80 7.03
N GLN A 49 13.98 -11.77 7.84
CA GLN A 49 13.25 -11.84 9.10
C GLN A 49 11.72 -11.75 8.92
N LEU A 50 11.27 -11.38 7.72
CA LEU A 50 9.86 -11.16 7.39
C LEU A 50 9.31 -12.20 6.43
N THR A 51 10.15 -12.72 5.53
CA THR A 51 9.77 -13.67 4.47
C THR A 51 10.96 -14.51 4.03
N SER A 52 10.69 -15.59 3.27
CA SER A 52 11.74 -16.32 2.55
C SER A 52 12.26 -15.48 1.38
N LEU A 53 13.58 -15.38 1.23
CA LEU A 53 14.22 -14.71 0.10
C LEU A 53 14.07 -15.46 -1.23
N GLU A 54 13.63 -16.73 -1.19
CA GLU A 54 13.32 -17.55 -2.37
C GLU A 54 11.83 -17.43 -2.76
N SER A 55 11.03 -16.67 -2.01
CA SER A 55 9.62 -16.50 -2.29
C SER A 55 9.39 -15.72 -3.59
N ALA A 56 8.48 -16.22 -4.43
CA ALA A 56 7.97 -15.47 -5.58
C ALA A 56 7.31 -14.13 -5.20
N SER A 57 7.00 -13.95 -3.92
CA SER A 57 6.45 -12.69 -3.39
C SER A 57 7.53 -11.72 -2.89
N LEU A 58 8.83 -12.07 -2.97
CA LEU A 58 9.90 -11.22 -2.44
C LEU A 58 9.84 -9.78 -2.98
N VAL A 59 9.53 -9.61 -4.27
CA VAL A 59 9.39 -8.30 -4.90
C VAL A 59 8.36 -7.40 -4.20
N ILE A 60 7.28 -7.99 -3.67
CA ILE A 60 6.25 -7.26 -2.93
C ILE A 60 6.82 -6.74 -1.60
N TYR A 61 7.53 -7.60 -0.87
CA TYR A 61 8.18 -7.23 0.38
C TYR A 61 9.23 -6.15 0.17
N GLU A 62 10.09 -6.30 -0.85
CA GLU A 62 11.10 -5.31 -1.24
C GLU A 62 10.45 -3.95 -1.55
N THR A 63 9.40 -3.96 -2.37
CA THR A 63 8.72 -2.73 -2.82
C THR A 63 8.05 -2.02 -1.66
N VAL A 64 7.19 -2.73 -0.91
CA VAL A 64 6.41 -2.08 0.15
C VAL A 64 7.29 -1.66 1.32
N ALA A 65 8.26 -2.47 1.73
CA ALA A 65 9.21 -2.10 2.78
C ALA A 65 10.08 -0.89 2.36
N GLY A 66 10.52 -0.87 1.10
CA GLY A 66 11.31 0.25 0.57
C GLY A 66 10.52 1.56 0.50
N LEU A 67 9.27 1.50 0.06
CA LEU A 67 8.36 2.66 0.01
C LEU A 67 8.03 3.17 1.41
N TRP A 68 7.69 2.27 2.33
CA TRP A 68 7.47 2.62 3.73
C TRP A 68 8.70 3.27 4.35
N ALA A 69 9.88 2.70 4.14
CA ALA A 69 11.12 3.24 4.69
C ALA A 69 11.54 4.59 4.08
N ALA A 70 10.99 4.96 2.92
CA ALA A 70 11.21 6.29 2.34
C ALA A 70 10.57 7.39 3.20
N ASP A 71 9.41 7.11 3.81
CA ASP A 71 8.72 7.99 4.75
C ASP A 71 7.76 7.17 5.62
N PRO A 72 8.22 6.65 6.78
CA PRO A 72 7.37 5.85 7.66
C PRO A 72 6.16 6.62 8.20
N GLU A 73 6.24 7.95 8.29
CA GLU A 73 5.14 8.80 8.75
C GLU A 73 4.04 8.99 7.69
N ASN A 74 4.33 8.72 6.42
CA ASN A 74 3.34 8.81 5.35
C ASN A 74 2.34 7.65 5.33
N HIS A 75 2.58 6.60 6.11
CA HIS A 75 1.63 5.50 6.27
C HIS A 75 0.42 5.95 7.08
N ARG A 76 -0.78 5.68 6.55
CA ARG A 76 -2.03 5.84 7.30
C ARG A 76 -2.96 4.66 7.03
N ALA A 77 -3.06 3.79 8.01
CA ALA A 77 -4.00 2.67 7.98
C ALA A 77 -5.45 3.18 7.78
N GLY A 78 -6.20 2.50 6.94
CA GLY A 78 -7.60 2.85 6.66
C GLY A 78 -7.78 4.06 5.73
N SER A 79 -6.70 4.63 5.15
CA SER A 79 -6.83 5.75 4.20
C SER A 79 -7.36 5.34 2.82
N GLY A 80 -7.67 4.08 2.64
CA GLY A 80 -8.22 3.50 1.42
C GLY A 80 -7.20 2.70 0.61
N ASN A 81 -7.66 2.10 -0.48
CA ASN A 81 -6.78 1.36 -1.39
C ASN A 81 -5.93 2.31 -2.25
N PHE A 82 -5.01 1.74 -3.04
CA PHE A 82 -4.10 2.54 -3.87
C PHE A 82 -4.81 3.39 -4.94
N GLY A 83 -6.01 3.01 -5.38
CA GLY A 83 -6.85 3.83 -6.26
C GLY A 83 -7.25 5.16 -5.61
N VAL A 84 -7.54 5.18 -4.30
CA VAL A 84 -7.79 6.42 -3.53
C VAL A 84 -6.56 7.32 -3.51
N THR A 85 -5.38 6.75 -3.26
CA THR A 85 -4.11 7.49 -3.30
C THR A 85 -3.89 8.11 -4.67
N CYS A 86 -4.11 7.35 -5.75
CA CYS A 86 -3.98 7.82 -7.14
C CYS A 86 -5.02 8.90 -7.47
N CYS A 87 -6.26 8.78 -6.99
CA CYS A 87 -7.30 9.79 -7.17
C CYS A 87 -6.88 11.14 -6.54
N LYS A 88 -6.39 11.11 -5.30
CA LYS A 88 -5.87 12.31 -4.63
C LYS A 88 -4.64 12.88 -5.34
N LEU A 89 -3.76 12.01 -5.86
CA LEU A 89 -2.55 12.45 -6.58
C LEU A 89 -2.87 13.09 -7.93
N ARG A 90 -3.91 12.59 -8.62
CA ARG A 90 -4.40 13.17 -9.86
C ARG A 90 -4.81 14.63 -9.64
N GLY A 91 -5.59 14.92 -8.57
CA GLY A 91 -6.23 16.23 -8.42
C GLY A 91 -7.02 16.59 -9.69
N ASP A 92 -6.76 17.75 -10.23
CA ASP A 92 -7.40 18.24 -11.47
C ASP A 92 -6.59 17.94 -12.75
N HIS A 93 -5.53 17.12 -12.66
CA HIS A 93 -4.66 16.80 -13.79
C HIS A 93 -5.06 15.53 -14.52
N GLU A 94 -5.79 15.64 -15.62
CA GLU A 94 -6.21 14.52 -16.47
C GLU A 94 -5.02 13.71 -17.04
N SER A 95 -3.86 14.34 -17.19
CA SER A 95 -2.64 13.67 -17.70
C SER A 95 -2.21 12.48 -16.82
N PHE A 96 -2.64 12.42 -15.56
CA PHE A 96 -2.35 11.31 -14.67
C PHE A 96 -3.16 10.03 -15.03
N ASP A 97 -4.30 10.17 -15.68
CA ASP A 97 -5.16 9.05 -16.11
C ASP A 97 -4.40 8.01 -16.94
N LEU A 98 -3.52 8.48 -17.84
CA LEU A 98 -2.72 7.57 -18.66
C LEU A 98 -1.75 6.73 -17.80
N ARG A 99 -1.15 7.32 -16.78
CA ARG A 99 -0.28 6.59 -15.83
C ARG A 99 -1.06 5.55 -15.05
N PHE A 100 -2.25 5.92 -14.58
CA PHE A 100 -3.11 5.02 -13.83
C PHE A 100 -3.63 3.87 -14.69
N ARG A 101 -4.04 4.14 -15.95
CA ARG A 101 -4.42 3.08 -16.90
C ARG A 101 -3.27 2.11 -17.17
N ARG A 102 -2.05 2.60 -17.35
CA ARG A 102 -0.85 1.76 -17.51
C ARG A 102 -0.57 0.92 -16.26
N LEU A 103 -0.82 1.45 -15.06
CA LEU A 103 -0.71 0.68 -13.82
C LEU A 103 -1.72 -0.48 -13.79
N LEU A 104 -2.98 -0.21 -14.14
CA LEU A 104 -4.02 -1.24 -14.20
C LEU A 104 -3.78 -2.29 -15.29
N ALA A 105 -3.01 -1.97 -16.31
CA ALA A 105 -2.70 -2.88 -17.42
C ALA A 105 -1.56 -3.87 -17.11
N CYS A 106 -0.83 -3.72 -15.99
CA CYS A 106 0.25 -4.63 -15.62
C CYS A 106 -0.25 -6.06 -15.41
N ASP A 107 0.33 -7.03 -16.08
CA ASP A 107 -0.10 -8.42 -15.98
C ASP A 107 0.63 -9.21 -14.90
N ASP A 108 1.82 -8.79 -14.53
CA ASP A 108 2.61 -9.41 -13.48
C ASP A 108 2.92 -8.45 -12.32
N ARG A 109 3.38 -9.04 -11.21
CA ARG A 109 3.68 -8.32 -9.97
C ARG A 109 4.93 -7.48 -10.06
N GLU A 110 5.91 -7.91 -10.82
CA GLU A 110 7.19 -7.25 -11.01
C GLU A 110 6.96 -5.92 -11.72
N GLU A 111 6.29 -5.95 -12.86
CA GLU A 111 5.93 -4.74 -13.61
C GLU A 111 5.05 -3.80 -12.77
N LEU A 112 4.05 -4.36 -12.07
CA LEU A 112 3.19 -3.56 -11.19
C LEU A 112 4.01 -2.84 -10.11
N CYS A 113 4.91 -3.57 -9.42
CA CYS A 113 5.77 -3.00 -8.38
C CYS A 113 6.68 -1.90 -8.93
N GLU A 114 7.26 -2.09 -10.12
CA GLU A 114 8.07 -1.07 -10.78
C GLU A 114 7.28 0.22 -11.07
N ARG A 115 6.04 0.08 -11.55
CA ARG A 115 5.17 1.24 -11.85
C ARG A 115 4.60 1.91 -10.59
N LEU A 116 4.42 1.16 -9.50
CA LEU A 116 3.96 1.70 -8.22
C LEU A 116 4.97 2.64 -7.58
N VAL A 117 6.27 2.35 -7.69
CA VAL A 117 7.32 3.11 -7.01
C VAL A 117 7.27 4.61 -7.34
N PRO A 118 7.33 5.06 -8.60
CA PRO A 118 7.30 6.48 -8.92
C PRO A 118 5.98 7.16 -8.51
N ILE A 119 4.86 6.45 -8.55
CA ILE A 119 3.56 6.99 -8.14
C ILE A 119 3.52 7.19 -6.62
N SER A 120 3.96 6.20 -5.85
CA SER A 120 4.02 6.29 -4.39
C SER A 120 4.98 7.39 -3.91
N LEU A 121 6.13 7.54 -4.57
CA LEU A 121 7.07 8.61 -4.25
C LEU A 121 6.51 10.00 -4.59
N ALA A 122 5.74 10.11 -5.67
CA ALA A 122 5.04 11.35 -6.02
C ALA A 122 3.93 11.69 -5.01
N ALA A 123 3.18 10.69 -4.53
CA ALA A 123 2.18 10.85 -3.47
C ALA A 123 2.84 11.37 -2.18
N ARG A 124 3.95 10.75 -1.77
CA ARG A 124 4.75 11.20 -0.64
C ARG A 124 5.19 12.66 -0.80
N ALA A 125 5.73 13.04 -1.96
CA ALA A 125 6.19 14.41 -2.21
C ALA A 125 5.08 15.46 -2.09
N LYS A 126 3.82 15.06 -2.28
CA LYS A 126 2.63 15.90 -2.09
C LYS A 126 1.97 15.73 -0.72
N GLY A 127 2.56 14.99 0.21
CA GLY A 127 1.98 14.71 1.53
C GLY A 127 0.70 13.87 1.49
N ILE A 128 0.48 13.11 0.39
CA ILE A 128 -0.67 12.23 0.25
C ILE A 128 -0.33 10.89 0.91
N ALA A 129 -1.08 10.55 1.96
CA ALA A 129 -0.88 9.31 2.71
C ALA A 129 -1.16 8.06 1.86
N VAL A 130 -0.41 6.99 2.13
CA VAL A 130 -0.58 5.68 1.54
C VAL A 130 -0.89 4.67 2.64
N ASP A 131 -1.92 3.85 2.44
CA ASP A 131 -2.15 2.67 3.27
C ASP A 131 -1.28 1.52 2.76
N TYR A 132 -0.09 1.38 3.33
CA TYR A 132 0.85 0.33 2.92
C TYR A 132 0.40 -1.08 3.31
N ASP A 133 -0.46 -1.23 4.34
CA ASP A 133 -1.04 -2.54 4.68
C ASP A 133 -2.09 -2.95 3.64
N ALA A 134 -2.95 -2.01 3.20
CA ALA A 134 -3.89 -2.26 2.11
C ALA A 134 -3.15 -2.56 0.81
N LEU A 135 -2.12 -1.78 0.48
CA LEU A 135 -1.29 -1.99 -0.70
C LEU A 135 -0.61 -3.36 -0.66
N PHE A 136 0.01 -3.73 0.46
CA PHE A 136 0.67 -5.02 0.62
C PHE A 136 -0.30 -6.19 0.38
N ARG A 137 -1.51 -6.13 0.97
CA ARG A 137 -2.55 -7.14 0.75
C ARG A 137 -2.97 -7.22 -0.71
N ASP A 138 -3.20 -6.08 -1.35
CA ASP A 138 -3.61 -6.04 -2.75
C ASP A 138 -2.55 -6.68 -3.66
N LEU A 139 -1.26 -6.39 -3.42
CA LEU A 139 -0.16 -7.00 -4.16
C LEU A 139 -0.04 -8.51 -3.92
N GLN A 140 -0.29 -8.99 -2.70
CA GLN A 140 -0.30 -10.44 -2.41
C GLN A 140 -1.38 -11.17 -3.22
N PHE A 141 -2.55 -10.55 -3.41
CA PHE A 141 -3.65 -11.10 -4.20
C PHE A 141 -3.56 -10.79 -5.70
N TYR A 142 -2.55 -10.06 -6.15
CA TYR A 142 -2.40 -9.67 -7.56
C TYR A 142 -1.90 -10.83 -8.41
N ALA A 143 -2.72 -11.90 -8.54
CA ALA A 143 -2.48 -13.05 -9.42
C ALA A 143 -3.81 -13.69 -9.82
N GLY A 144 -3.89 -14.24 -11.02
CA GLY A 144 -5.10 -14.90 -11.51
C GLY A 144 -6.35 -14.02 -11.38
N GLU A 145 -7.43 -14.58 -10.88
CA GLU A 145 -8.69 -13.84 -10.64
C GLU A 145 -8.56 -12.73 -9.58
N GLY A 146 -7.63 -12.85 -8.65
CA GLY A 146 -7.37 -11.82 -7.65
C GLY A 146 -6.89 -10.52 -8.26
N ARG A 147 -6.11 -10.58 -9.35
CA ARG A 147 -5.64 -9.43 -10.10
C ARG A 147 -6.80 -8.56 -10.60
N ASP A 148 -7.79 -9.16 -11.22
CA ASP A 148 -8.92 -8.41 -11.78
C ASP A 148 -9.78 -7.79 -10.67
N ARG A 149 -9.91 -8.46 -9.52
CA ARG A 149 -10.58 -7.88 -8.34
C ARG A 149 -9.83 -6.66 -7.80
N VAL A 150 -8.51 -6.71 -7.73
CA VAL A 150 -7.70 -5.56 -7.30
C VAL A 150 -7.83 -4.41 -8.29
N ARG A 151 -7.70 -4.68 -9.59
CA ARG A 151 -7.87 -3.69 -10.66
C ARG A 151 -9.22 -2.99 -10.58
N THR A 152 -10.29 -3.78 -10.44
CA THR A 152 -11.67 -3.25 -10.34
C THR A 152 -11.82 -2.34 -9.12
N ARG A 153 -11.35 -2.76 -7.95
CA ARG A 153 -11.42 -1.94 -6.72
C ARG A 153 -10.62 -0.64 -6.84
N TRP A 154 -9.42 -0.70 -7.44
CA TRP A 154 -8.62 0.50 -7.65
C TRP A 154 -9.26 1.44 -8.68
N ALA A 155 -9.80 0.89 -9.78
CA ALA A 155 -10.50 1.66 -10.80
C ALA A 155 -11.75 2.35 -10.23
N GLN A 156 -12.53 1.62 -9.44
CA GLN A 156 -13.72 2.17 -8.77
C GLN A 156 -13.34 3.31 -7.81
N ALA A 157 -12.27 3.16 -7.04
CA ALA A 157 -11.80 4.19 -6.12
C ALA A 157 -11.20 5.41 -6.83
N TYR A 158 -10.69 5.24 -8.04
CA TYR A 158 -10.06 6.30 -8.83
C TYR A 158 -11.06 7.11 -9.67
N TRP A 159 -11.99 6.43 -10.37
CA TRP A 159 -12.97 7.06 -11.26
C TRP A 159 -14.38 7.11 -10.70
N GLY A 160 -14.68 6.32 -9.68
CA GLY A 160 -16.00 6.32 -9.06
C GLY A 160 -16.34 7.70 -8.48
N THR A 161 -17.56 8.14 -8.64
CA THR A 161 -18.09 9.24 -7.84
C THR A 161 -18.14 8.79 -6.40
N ALA A 162 -17.57 9.59 -5.49
CA ALA A 162 -17.82 9.39 -4.06
C ALA A 162 -19.33 9.52 -3.86
N THR A 163 -20.03 8.42 -3.66
CA THR A 163 -21.38 8.45 -3.15
C THR A 163 -21.28 8.95 -1.73
N GLU A 164 -21.66 10.21 -1.52
CA GLU A 164 -21.93 10.79 -0.20
C GLU A 164 -23.23 10.16 0.34
N GLU A 165 -23.21 8.86 0.63
CA GLU A 165 -24.31 8.16 1.28
C GLU A 165 -23.75 7.25 2.35
N GLU A 166 -23.40 7.84 3.51
CA GLU A 166 -23.37 7.14 4.81
C GLU A 166 -23.13 8.09 6.00
N VAL A 167 -23.74 9.28 6.02
CA VAL A 167 -23.82 10.12 7.25
C VAL A 167 -25.23 10.70 7.45
N THR A 168 -26.27 9.92 7.25
CA THR A 168 -27.60 10.29 7.78
C THR A 168 -28.34 9.04 8.24
N GLY A 169 -27.83 8.43 9.30
CA GLY A 169 -28.51 7.43 10.08
C GLY A 169 -28.67 7.92 11.50
N ASP A 170 -29.91 8.21 11.83
CA ASP A 170 -30.44 8.35 13.17
C ASP A 170 -30.42 9.72 13.86
N LYS A 171 -31.42 10.52 13.47
CA LYS A 171 -32.09 11.44 14.39
C LYS A 171 -33.58 11.47 14.08
N THR A 172 -34.31 10.48 14.51
CA THR A 172 -35.75 10.62 14.65
C THR A 172 -36.20 10.11 16.01
N ALA A 173 -36.96 10.98 16.61
CA ALA A 173 -38.01 10.76 17.55
C ALA A 173 -37.66 10.91 19.02
N ASN A 174 -37.94 12.10 19.48
CA ASN A 174 -38.76 12.18 20.67
C ASN A 174 -39.55 13.51 20.62
N ALA A 175 -40.80 13.44 20.23
CA ALA A 175 -41.81 14.47 20.45
C ALA A 175 -42.68 14.02 21.61
N PRO A 176 -42.87 14.85 22.63
CA PRO A 176 -43.80 14.53 23.71
C PRO A 176 -45.24 14.80 23.27
N ILE A 177 -46.11 13.88 23.65
CA ILE A 177 -47.56 13.98 23.54
C ILE A 177 -48.07 14.81 24.73
N LEU A 178 -48.84 15.82 24.45
CA LEU A 178 -49.84 16.37 25.32
C LEU A 178 -51.20 15.98 24.85
#